data_6328bef51d12759c704a5c8ad7e9e577
#
_entry.id   6328bef51d12759c704a5c8ad7e9e577
#
_cell.length_a   1.000
_cell.length_b   1.000
_cell.length_c   1.000
_cell.angle_alpha   90.00
_cell.angle_beta   90.00
_cell.angle_gamma   90.00
#
_symmetry.space_group_name_H-M   'P 1'
#
loop_
_entity.id
_entity.type
_entity.pdbx_description
1 polymer ?
#
loop_
_entity_poly.entity_id
_entity_poly.type
_entity_poly.pdbx_seq_one_letter_code
_entity_poly.pdbx_strand_id
1 'polypeptide(L)'
;MSKPLQNDSRKIMDAVVKRFQNPDEIRVFEKGKFELLHLPGMTIGRATYKPGWKWSIDVSPLSETEFCNVEHLGMVIEGRATVAFDKKEIITLTPGDVFYVSPKPHDSWVVGDKDYVSIHFLGADSYAT
;
A
#
# COMPACT_ATOMS: atom_id res chain seq x y z
N MET A 1 1.24 25.98 27.71
CA MET A 1 1.31 25.27 27.30
C MET A 1 1.47 24.23 27.25
N SER A 2 1.38 23.87 27.05
CA SER A 2 1.28 22.79 26.93
C SER A 2 2.10 21.94 26.93
N LYS A 3 2.33 21.40 27.26
CA LYS A 3 3.02 20.54 27.25
C LYS A 3 2.69 19.40 27.01
N PRO A 4 2.11 19.24 27.17
CA PRO A 4 1.84 17.94 27.04
C PRO A 4 2.20 17.11 26.01
N LEU A 5 2.50 17.60 25.20
CA LEU A 5 3.07 16.85 24.09
C LEU A 5 4.44 16.31 24.41
N GLN A 6 5.00 16.67 25.51
CA GLN A 6 6.33 16.24 25.82
C GLN A 6 6.49 14.73 25.91
N ASN A 7 5.40 14.00 26.12
CA ASN A 7 5.47 12.54 26.15
C ASN A 7 5.08 11.91 24.85
N ASP A 8 4.78 12.72 23.87
CA ASP A 8 4.39 12.22 22.56
C ASP A 8 5.56 12.38 21.61
N SER A 9 6.07 11.27 21.11
CA SER A 9 7.21 11.29 20.22
C SER A 9 6.96 12.11 18.96
N ARG A 10 5.68 12.34 18.62
CA ARG A 10 5.33 13.09 17.42
C ARG A 10 5.44 14.60 17.60
N LYS A 11 5.41 15.07 18.83
CA LYS A 11 5.32 16.51 19.07
C LYS A 11 6.55 17.28 18.67
N ILE A 12 7.69 16.62 18.59
CA ILE A 12 8.96 17.30 18.47
C ILE A 12 9.13 17.95 17.11
N MET A 13 8.49 17.39 16.12
CA MET A 13 8.79 17.73 14.74
C MET A 13 7.85 18.78 14.19
N ASP A 14 8.39 19.95 13.86
CA ASP A 14 7.64 20.92 13.09
C ASP A 14 7.56 20.49 11.63
N ALA A 15 8.60 19.80 11.15
CA ALA A 15 8.61 19.28 9.80
C ALA A 15 9.40 17.99 9.76
N VAL A 16 8.92 17.02 8.98
CA VAL A 16 9.60 15.76 8.77
C VAL A 16 9.64 15.50 7.27
N VAL A 17 10.83 15.21 6.74
CA VAL A 17 11.01 14.93 5.33
C VAL A 17 11.65 13.56 5.19
N LYS A 18 11.01 12.68 4.42
CA LYS A 18 11.51 11.33 4.17
C LYS A 18 11.39 11.01 2.69
N ARG A 19 12.05 9.97 2.25
CA ARG A 19 12.06 9.54 0.85
C ARG A 19 11.87 8.05 0.76
N PHE A 20 11.13 7.60 -0.23
CA PHE A 20 10.96 6.16 -0.46
C PHE A 20 12.26 5.50 -0.91
N GLN A 21 13.23 6.25 -1.42
CA GLN A 21 14.53 5.70 -1.76
C GLN A 21 15.30 5.26 -0.52
N ASN A 22 14.89 5.72 0.65
CA ASN A 22 15.49 5.34 1.93
C ASN A 22 14.37 5.00 2.92
N PRO A 23 13.66 3.91 2.70
CA PRO A 23 12.47 3.59 3.47
C PRO A 23 12.79 3.20 4.90
N ASP A 24 11.84 3.43 5.80
CA ASP A 24 11.97 3.00 7.19
C ASP A 24 11.79 1.49 7.28
N GLU A 25 11.00 0.92 6.39
CA GLU A 25 10.76 -0.51 6.36
C GLU A 25 10.48 -0.92 4.91
N ILE A 26 10.88 -2.13 4.55
CA ILE A 26 10.58 -2.68 3.24
C ILE A 26 10.08 -4.10 3.41
N ARG A 27 9.02 -4.44 2.70
CA ARG A 27 8.45 -5.79 2.66
C ARG A 27 8.57 -6.29 1.23
N VAL A 28 9.31 -7.37 1.04
CA VAL A 28 9.60 -7.92 -0.27
C VAL A 28 8.83 -9.23 -0.43
N PHE A 29 8.25 -9.41 -1.59
CA PHE A 29 7.54 -10.64 -1.93
C PHE A 29 7.74 -10.94 -3.39
N GLU A 30 7.20 -12.05 -3.84
CA GLU A 30 7.37 -12.45 -5.23
C GLU A 30 6.78 -11.37 -6.14
N LYS A 31 7.59 -10.91 -7.10
CA LYS A 31 7.21 -9.91 -8.10
C LYS A 31 6.83 -8.55 -7.54
N GLY A 32 7.31 -8.21 -6.34
CA GLY A 32 6.99 -6.89 -5.83
C GLY A 32 7.62 -6.55 -4.51
N LYS A 33 7.37 -5.31 -4.11
CA LYS A 33 7.82 -4.81 -2.82
C LYS A 33 6.89 -3.70 -2.34
N PHE A 34 6.91 -3.49 -1.04
CA PHE A 34 6.14 -2.44 -0.39
C PHE A 34 7.07 -1.71 0.56
N GLU A 35 7.35 -0.45 0.26
CA GLU A 35 8.24 0.39 1.06
C GLU A 35 7.40 1.28 1.95
N LEU A 36 7.80 1.43 3.21
CA LEU A 36 7.03 2.19 4.20
C LEU A 36 7.83 3.34 4.74
N LEU A 37 7.14 4.45 4.93
CA LEU A 37 7.66 5.63 5.62
C LEU A 37 6.77 5.89 6.82
N HIS A 38 7.39 5.97 8.00
CA HIS A 38 6.66 6.27 9.24
C HIS A 38 6.78 7.77 9.51
N LEU A 39 5.63 8.44 9.45
CA LEU A 39 5.54 9.87 9.71
C LEU A 39 4.72 10.09 10.98
N PRO A 40 4.80 11.27 11.59
CA PRO A 40 4.00 11.52 12.78
C PRO A 40 2.51 11.30 12.47
N GLY A 41 1.92 10.34 13.16
CA GLY A 41 0.50 10.07 13.05
C GLY A 41 0.06 9.22 11.87
N MET A 42 0.98 8.82 10.97
CA MET A 42 0.57 8.00 9.84
C MET A 42 1.75 7.25 9.22
N THR A 43 1.44 6.17 8.56
CA THR A 43 2.40 5.42 7.76
C THR A 43 1.96 5.47 6.31
N ILE A 44 2.91 5.78 5.42
CA ILE A 44 2.65 5.85 3.99
C ILE A 44 3.44 4.76 3.31
N GLY A 45 2.80 4.06 2.38
CA GLY A 45 3.45 2.97 1.66
C GLY A 45 3.57 3.27 0.18
N ARG A 46 4.62 2.75 -0.44
CA ARG A 46 4.74 2.74 -1.90
C ARG A 46 4.82 1.29 -2.36
N ALA A 47 3.81 0.90 -3.12
CA ALA A 47 3.76 -0.41 -3.74
C ALA A 47 4.44 -0.35 -5.10
N THR A 48 5.26 -1.34 -5.40
CA THR A 48 5.84 -1.53 -6.74
C THR A 48 5.65 -2.99 -7.09
N TYR A 49 4.83 -3.26 -8.09
CA TYR A 49 4.52 -4.62 -8.51
C TYR A 49 4.91 -4.80 -9.97
N LYS A 50 5.54 -5.93 -10.26
CA LYS A 50 5.98 -6.25 -11.61
C LYS A 50 4.84 -6.89 -12.41
N PRO A 51 4.95 -6.89 -13.74
CA PRO A 51 3.98 -7.61 -14.56
C PRO A 51 3.86 -9.07 -14.12
N GLY A 52 2.64 -9.55 -14.08
CA GLY A 52 2.35 -10.89 -13.60
C GLY A 52 2.07 -11.01 -12.12
N TRP A 53 2.27 -9.95 -11.36
CA TRP A 53 1.97 -9.96 -9.92
C TRP A 53 0.47 -10.13 -9.70
N LYS A 54 0.14 -10.97 -8.73
CA LYS A 54 -1.25 -11.19 -8.30
C LYS A 54 -1.25 -11.45 -6.80
N TRP A 55 -2.06 -10.71 -6.07
CA TRP A 55 -2.04 -10.75 -4.61
C TRP A 55 -2.26 -12.17 -4.08
N SER A 56 -3.25 -12.89 -4.61
CA SER A 56 -3.60 -14.22 -4.12
C SER A 56 -2.53 -15.27 -4.38
N ILE A 57 -1.55 -14.96 -5.23
CA ILE A 57 -0.44 -15.86 -5.51
C ILE A 57 0.84 -15.38 -4.85
N ASP A 58 1.13 -14.09 -4.94
CA ASP A 58 2.44 -13.55 -4.58
C ASP A 58 2.51 -13.00 -3.17
N VAL A 59 1.39 -12.56 -2.59
CA VAL A 59 1.34 -12.00 -1.24
C VAL A 59 0.64 -12.94 -0.26
N SER A 60 -0.37 -13.64 -0.70
CA SER A 60 -1.13 -14.56 0.13
C SER A 60 -0.25 -15.50 0.97
N PRO A 61 0.86 -16.04 0.43
CA PRO A 61 1.71 -16.91 1.24
C PRO A 61 2.35 -16.23 2.45
N LEU A 62 2.47 -14.90 2.45
CA LEU A 62 3.01 -14.14 3.58
C LEU A 62 1.92 -13.74 4.56
N SER A 63 0.68 -13.85 4.14
CA SER A 63 -0.48 -13.47 4.91
C SER A 63 -1.19 -14.76 5.28
N GLU A 64 -2.06 -14.71 6.26
CA GLU A 64 -2.78 -15.92 6.66
C GLU A 64 -4.15 -15.99 6.02
N THR A 65 -4.36 -15.23 4.96
CA THR A 65 -5.65 -15.19 4.27
C THR A 65 -5.46 -15.49 2.80
N GLU A 66 -6.49 -16.05 2.20
CA GLU A 66 -6.48 -16.36 0.78
C GLU A 66 -6.57 -15.09 -0.07
N PHE A 67 -7.33 -14.11 0.41
CA PHE A 67 -7.48 -12.84 -0.28
C PHE A 67 -7.15 -11.70 0.67
N CYS A 68 -6.83 -10.54 0.10
CA CYS A 68 -6.52 -9.36 0.88
C CYS A 68 -7.76 -8.86 1.59
N ASN A 69 -7.64 -8.53 2.87
CA ASN A 69 -8.73 -7.95 3.65
C ASN A 69 -8.27 -6.66 4.32
N VAL A 70 -7.31 -5.98 3.72
CA VAL A 70 -6.80 -4.71 4.22
C VAL A 70 -7.53 -3.58 3.49
N GLU A 71 -7.97 -2.60 4.25
CA GLU A 71 -8.57 -1.40 3.69
C GLU A 71 -7.46 -0.53 3.09
N HIS A 72 -7.70 0.02 1.92
CA HIS A 72 -6.71 0.85 1.23
C HIS A 72 -7.29 2.19 0.83
N LEU A 73 -6.47 3.23 0.95
CA LEU A 73 -6.73 4.52 0.34
C LEU A 73 -5.42 4.95 -0.29
N GLY A 74 -5.42 5.20 -1.59
CA GLY A 74 -4.18 5.49 -2.27
C GLY A 74 -4.36 6.16 -3.61
N MET A 75 -3.24 6.31 -4.31
CA MET A 75 -3.22 6.91 -5.63
C MET A 75 -2.26 6.14 -6.52
N VAL A 76 -2.69 5.88 -7.75
CA VAL A 76 -1.85 5.23 -8.75
C VAL A 76 -0.89 6.24 -9.34
N ILE A 77 0.39 5.91 -9.36
CA ILE A 77 1.43 6.75 -9.93
C ILE A 77 1.76 6.28 -11.34
N GLU A 78 1.83 4.97 -11.54
CA GLU A 78 2.35 4.39 -12.77
C GLU A 78 1.76 3.01 -12.98
N GLY A 79 1.56 2.62 -14.24
CA GLY A 79 1.06 1.29 -14.57
C GLY A 79 -0.44 1.13 -14.30
N ARG A 80 -0.91 -0.11 -14.42
CA ARG A 80 -2.34 -0.40 -14.23
C ARG A 80 -2.51 -1.67 -13.43
N ALA A 81 -3.54 -1.70 -12.60
CA ALA A 81 -3.88 -2.88 -11.83
C ALA A 81 -5.39 -3.04 -11.76
N THR A 82 -5.82 -4.25 -11.51
CA THR A 82 -7.22 -4.57 -11.33
C THR A 82 -7.46 -4.99 -9.89
N VAL A 83 -8.58 -4.56 -9.32
CA VAL A 83 -9.06 -5.02 -8.01
C VAL A 83 -10.37 -5.76 -8.24
N ALA A 84 -10.48 -6.94 -7.67
CA ALA A 84 -11.67 -7.77 -7.80
C ALA A 84 -12.17 -8.20 -6.43
N PHE A 85 -13.41 -7.83 -6.10
CA PHE A 85 -14.00 -8.19 -4.82
C PHE A 85 -14.62 -9.56 -4.87
N ASP A 86 -15.37 -9.78 -5.85
CA ASP A 86 -16.11 -10.99 -6.02
C ASP A 86 -16.10 -11.21 -7.50
N LYS A 87 -16.77 -12.19 -7.99
CA LYS A 87 -16.79 -12.46 -9.41
C LYS A 87 -17.44 -11.34 -10.21
N LYS A 88 -18.14 -10.44 -9.52
CA LYS A 88 -18.98 -9.45 -10.20
C LYS A 88 -18.42 -8.06 -10.20
N GLU A 89 -17.58 -7.72 -9.24
CA GLU A 89 -17.11 -6.34 -9.10
C GLU A 89 -15.62 -6.28 -9.39
N ILE A 90 -15.29 -5.82 -10.58
CA ILE A 90 -13.92 -5.72 -11.05
C ILE A 90 -13.66 -4.29 -11.48
N ILE A 91 -12.62 -3.68 -10.92
CA ILE A 91 -12.29 -2.28 -11.17
C ILE A 91 -10.85 -2.20 -11.61
N THR A 92 -10.57 -1.45 -12.68
CA THR A 92 -9.22 -1.21 -13.14
C THR A 92 -8.76 0.16 -12.70
N LEU A 93 -7.57 0.21 -12.11
CA LEU A 93 -6.94 1.43 -11.62
C LEU A 93 -5.86 1.86 -12.59
N THR A 94 -5.85 3.15 -12.94
CA THR A 94 -4.90 3.72 -13.90
C THR A 94 -4.21 4.94 -13.30
N PRO A 95 -3.08 5.39 -13.88
CA PRO A 95 -2.31 6.51 -13.31
C PRO A 95 -3.18 7.74 -13.07
N GLY A 96 -3.03 8.33 -11.90
CA GLY A 96 -3.80 9.48 -11.47
C GLY A 96 -5.07 9.15 -10.71
N ASP A 97 -5.50 7.89 -10.72
CA ASP A 97 -6.68 7.50 -9.95
C ASP A 97 -6.38 7.54 -8.47
N VAL A 98 -7.29 8.14 -7.70
CA VAL A 98 -7.30 8.02 -6.25
C VAL A 98 -8.34 6.96 -5.94
N PHE A 99 -7.94 5.94 -5.20
CA PHE A 99 -8.80 4.78 -4.98
C PHE A 99 -9.03 4.52 -3.50
N TYR A 100 -10.22 4.02 -3.21
CA TYR A 100 -10.55 3.46 -1.91
C TYR A 100 -10.98 2.01 -2.13
N VAL A 101 -10.40 1.11 -1.34
CA VAL A 101 -10.75 -0.31 -1.38
C VAL A 101 -11.13 -0.72 0.04
N SER A 102 -12.35 -1.23 0.20
CA SER A 102 -12.85 -1.62 1.51
C SER A 102 -12.14 -2.89 2.01
N PRO A 103 -12.23 -3.19 3.32
CA PRO A 103 -11.58 -4.39 3.85
C PRO A 103 -12.27 -5.70 3.49
N LYS A 104 -13.33 -5.66 2.70
CA LYS A 104 -13.94 -6.86 2.18
C LYS A 104 -12.91 -7.67 1.40
N PRO A 105 -12.91 -8.99 1.49
CA PRO A 105 -11.93 -9.80 0.78
C PRO A 105 -11.88 -9.47 -0.70
N HIS A 106 -10.68 -9.23 -1.20
CA HIS A 106 -10.47 -8.85 -2.59
C HIS A 106 -9.13 -9.38 -3.09
N ASP A 107 -9.02 -9.54 -4.39
CA ASP A 107 -7.79 -9.86 -5.07
C ASP A 107 -7.38 -8.67 -5.92
N SER A 108 -6.13 -8.67 -6.37
CA SER A 108 -5.65 -7.63 -7.28
C SER A 108 -4.51 -8.19 -8.12
N TRP A 109 -4.32 -7.63 -9.30
CA TRP A 109 -3.24 -8.06 -10.18
C TRP A 109 -2.84 -6.93 -11.11
N VAL A 110 -1.60 -7.01 -11.58
CA VAL A 110 -1.06 -6.03 -12.54
C VAL A 110 -1.58 -6.35 -13.93
N VAL A 111 -1.96 -5.31 -14.65
CA VAL A 111 -2.44 -5.41 -16.03
C VAL A 111 -1.37 -4.87 -16.95
N GLY A 112 -1.03 -5.63 -17.99
CA GLY A 112 -0.08 -5.18 -18.99
C GLY A 112 1.35 -5.56 -18.65
N ASP A 113 2.29 -4.92 -19.33
CA ASP A 113 3.70 -5.28 -19.30
C ASP A 113 4.59 -4.26 -18.61
N LYS A 114 4.00 -3.34 -17.87
CA LYS A 114 4.75 -2.31 -17.11
C LYS A 114 4.59 -2.54 -15.63
N ASP A 115 5.57 -2.06 -14.86
CA ASP A 115 5.45 -2.05 -13.41
C ASP A 115 4.27 -1.17 -13.00
N TYR A 116 3.64 -1.57 -11.91
CA TYR A 116 2.56 -0.80 -11.29
C TYR A 116 3.12 -0.17 -10.02
N VAL A 117 2.93 1.14 -9.86
CA VAL A 117 3.37 1.87 -8.67
C VAL A 117 2.19 2.65 -8.11
N SER A 118 1.95 2.51 -6.82
CA SER A 118 0.91 3.27 -6.13
C SER A 118 1.39 3.71 -4.75
N ILE A 119 0.83 4.82 -4.27
CA ILE A 119 1.09 5.35 -2.94
C ILE A 119 -0.14 5.06 -2.08
N HIS A 120 0.09 4.56 -0.87
CA HIS A 120 -0.97 4.17 0.05
C HIS A 120 -0.93 5.06 1.29
N PHE A 121 -2.05 5.71 1.59
CA PHE A 121 -2.20 6.59 2.73
C PHE A 121 -2.95 5.92 3.88
N LEU A 122 -3.61 4.80 3.62
CA LEU A 122 -4.35 4.05 4.62
C LEU A 122 -4.11 2.56 4.34
N GLY A 123 -3.95 1.78 5.42
CA GLY A 123 -3.75 0.34 5.30
C GLY A 123 -2.29 -0.08 5.14
N ALA A 124 -1.37 0.88 5.02
CA ALA A 124 0.03 0.55 4.77
C ALA A 124 0.63 -0.31 5.87
N ASP A 125 0.30 -0.04 7.13
CA ASP A 125 0.87 -0.78 8.26
C ASP A 125 0.53 -2.26 8.22
N SER A 126 -0.65 -2.60 7.72
CA SER A 126 -1.17 -3.97 7.77
C SER A 126 -0.90 -4.75 6.50
N TYR A 127 -0.41 -4.10 5.45
CA TYR A 127 -0.30 -4.72 4.14
C TYR A 127 0.94 -5.59 4.03
N ALA A 128 0.78 -6.78 3.47
CA ALA A 128 1.88 -7.71 3.20
C ALA A 128 2.68 -8.08 4.45
N THR A 129 1.99 -8.24 5.57
CA THR A 129 2.60 -8.68 6.81
C THR A 129 2.44 -10.17 7.05
#